data_14c985564995073eb3ea1d2469f3cb11
#
_entry.id   14c985564995073eb3ea1d2469f3cb11
#
_cell.length_a   1.000
_cell.length_b   1.000
_cell.length_c   1.000
_cell.angle_alpha   90.00
_cell.angle_beta   90.00
_cell.angle_gamma   90.00
#
_symmetry.space_group_name_H-M   'P 1'
#
loop_
_entity.id
_entity.type
_entity.pdbx_description
1 polymer ?
#
loop_
_entity_poly.entity_id
_entity_poly.type
_entity_poly.pdbx_seq_one_letter_code
_entity_poly.pdbx_strand_id
1 'polypeptide(L)'
;MGKTLARSALVLLLFLPAAAAAPALLVTVGEVTDTAAVLWVRGHSPGPIGVQYGVSGGPRRERAEIQVSLAGDFTGKLPLVALAPASRYRYTVSQGGSEVQGEFVTAPPPAAAAPVRLVWSGDLGSRAQCRHVTEGYPIFRALARYRVDFFLFVGDTIYADHACGGSDRVPGYDFVARTLPEYRAKHRYNREDAAVQAYFRSLSVYAIWDDHEVRNDFSGPSEKLTEVGRQAFLDYFPIRPPHDDPARLYRKFRWGSLLEVFILDTRQYRSPNTEPDGPAKTMLGTAQKRWLIDSVAGSTATWKVVVSSVPLSVPTGGKAHDSWSNANVLGFPEENATGFALERDAILRGFRERGVENLVFLAADVHHAELIRHHPTPEWSFHEFIAGPLSASLGRPRPLDMGLNPRSLFALGGVETFGEVSVEPAGLTVRIVDVSGAVRFTHTIGPEAGR
;
A
#
# COMPACT_ATOMS: atom_id res chain seq x y z
N MET A 1 -52.83 -66.00 16.63
CA MET A 1 -52.31 -64.73 17.21
C MET A 1 -50.82 -64.73 17.11
N GLY A 2 -50.26 -64.15 16.04
CA GLY A 2 -48.83 -64.02 15.77
C GLY A 2 -48.41 -62.60 16.01
N LYS A 3 -47.45 -62.34 16.90
CA LYS A 3 -46.87 -61.07 17.20
C LYS A 3 -45.60 -60.92 16.34
N THR A 4 -45.65 -60.01 15.35
CA THR A 4 -44.48 -59.60 14.55
C THR A 4 -43.68 -58.55 15.34
N LEU A 5 -42.42 -58.84 15.68
CA LEU A 5 -41.47 -57.93 16.29
C LEU A 5 -40.76 -57.14 15.16
N ALA A 6 -41.03 -55.84 15.08
CA ALA A 6 -40.26 -54.94 14.25
C ALA A 6 -38.91 -54.62 14.86
N ARG A 7 -37.81 -54.95 14.18
CA ARG A 7 -36.43 -54.51 14.56
C ARG A 7 -36.16 -53.14 13.97
N SER A 8 -36.10 -52.11 14.80
CA SER A 8 -35.60 -50.79 14.40
C SER A 8 -34.08 -50.84 14.36
N ALA A 9 -33.51 -50.64 13.19
CA ALA A 9 -32.08 -50.43 12.98
C ALA A 9 -31.76 -48.96 13.26
N LEU A 10 -30.97 -48.68 14.27
CA LEU A 10 -30.43 -47.37 14.62
C LEU A 10 -29.21 -47.11 13.71
N VAL A 11 -29.36 -46.25 12.72
CA VAL A 11 -28.24 -45.80 11.88
C VAL A 11 -27.49 -44.72 12.64
N LEU A 12 -26.30 -45.02 13.14
CA LEU A 12 -25.37 -44.07 13.77
C LEU A 12 -24.63 -43.31 12.67
N LEU A 13 -25.07 -42.09 12.37
CA LEU A 13 -24.34 -41.17 11.49
C LEU A 13 -23.11 -40.66 12.25
N LEU A 14 -21.94 -41.21 11.94
CA LEU A 14 -20.64 -40.68 12.36
C LEU A 14 -20.38 -39.38 11.61
N PHE A 15 -20.56 -38.23 12.27
CA PHE A 15 -20.04 -36.97 11.83
C PHE A 15 -18.51 -36.99 11.97
N LEU A 16 -17.80 -37.26 10.89
CA LEU A 16 -16.38 -36.97 10.82
C LEU A 16 -16.20 -35.44 10.87
N PRO A 17 -15.40 -34.89 11.81
CA PRO A 17 -15.09 -33.47 11.79
C PRO A 17 -14.41 -33.16 10.46
N ALA A 18 -14.91 -32.14 9.74
CA ALA A 18 -14.23 -31.62 8.57
C ALA A 18 -12.80 -31.30 8.97
N ALA A 19 -11.83 -31.93 8.32
CA ALA A 19 -10.42 -31.60 8.52
C ALA A 19 -10.26 -30.10 8.32
N ALA A 20 -9.83 -29.40 9.37
CA ALA A 20 -9.50 -27.97 9.24
C ALA A 20 -8.49 -27.85 8.10
N ALA A 21 -8.81 -27.04 7.10
CA ALA A 21 -7.90 -26.79 5.99
C ALA A 21 -6.55 -26.35 6.57
N ALA A 22 -5.47 -26.99 6.13
CA ALA A 22 -4.14 -26.61 6.57
C ALA A 22 -3.94 -25.10 6.33
N PRO A 23 -3.34 -24.37 7.29
CA PRO A 23 -3.13 -22.93 7.12
C PRO A 23 -2.32 -22.69 5.85
N ALA A 24 -2.82 -21.79 5.01
CA ALA A 24 -2.24 -21.54 3.71
C ALA A 24 -0.87 -20.85 3.83
N LEU A 25 0.07 -21.26 2.97
CA LEU A 25 1.29 -20.48 2.75
C LEU A 25 0.93 -19.11 2.17
N LEU A 26 1.37 -18.03 2.82
CA LEU A 26 1.18 -16.67 2.32
C LEU A 26 2.46 -16.22 1.60
N VAL A 27 2.30 -15.64 0.43
CA VAL A 27 3.44 -15.22 -0.40
C VAL A 27 3.17 -13.87 -1.04
N THR A 28 4.21 -13.03 -1.13
CA THR A 28 4.17 -11.76 -1.86
C THR A 28 5.57 -11.43 -2.36
N VAL A 29 5.68 -10.87 -3.55
CA VAL A 29 6.93 -10.29 -4.06
C VAL A 29 6.83 -8.77 -4.03
N GLY A 30 7.90 -8.10 -3.64
CA GLY A 30 8.01 -6.65 -3.69
C GLY A 30 9.45 -6.18 -3.83
N GLU A 31 9.67 -4.88 -3.64
CA GLU A 31 11.00 -4.25 -3.81
C GLU A 31 11.64 -4.59 -5.17
N VAL A 32 10.80 -4.74 -6.20
CA VAL A 32 11.25 -5.16 -7.53
C VAL A 32 12.00 -4.02 -8.21
N THR A 33 13.16 -4.34 -8.73
CA THR A 33 13.95 -3.49 -9.63
C THR A 33 14.11 -4.20 -10.99
N ASP A 34 14.96 -3.71 -11.83
CA ASP A 34 15.32 -4.37 -13.09
C ASP A 34 16.11 -5.69 -12.88
N THR A 35 16.85 -5.80 -11.76
CA THR A 35 17.74 -6.94 -11.51
C THR A 35 17.56 -7.61 -10.16
N ALA A 36 16.59 -7.16 -9.35
CA ALA A 36 16.36 -7.69 -8.01
C ALA A 36 14.88 -7.65 -7.60
N ALA A 37 14.54 -8.46 -6.60
CA ALA A 37 13.24 -8.47 -5.93
C ALA A 37 13.39 -9.01 -4.51
N VAL A 38 12.37 -8.87 -3.68
CA VAL A 38 12.25 -9.53 -2.39
C VAL A 38 11.01 -10.43 -2.40
N LEU A 39 11.21 -11.72 -2.20
CA LEU A 39 10.11 -12.66 -1.98
C LEU A 39 9.89 -12.82 -0.48
N TRP A 40 8.70 -12.46 -0.03
CA TRP A 40 8.23 -12.62 1.34
C TRP A 40 7.33 -13.86 1.44
N VAL A 41 7.51 -14.62 2.51
CA VAL A 41 6.67 -15.79 2.80
C VAL A 41 6.23 -15.80 4.25
N ARG A 42 5.07 -16.41 4.53
CA ARG A 42 4.70 -16.90 5.85
C ARG A 42 4.31 -18.36 5.75
N GLY A 43 5.04 -19.19 6.51
CA GLY A 43 4.73 -20.61 6.68
C GLY A 43 3.65 -20.89 7.71
N HIS A 44 3.36 -22.15 7.88
CA HIS A 44 2.41 -22.64 8.90
C HIS A 44 3.09 -23.32 10.11
N SER A 45 4.40 -23.58 10.02
CA SER A 45 5.20 -24.24 11.06
C SER A 45 6.65 -23.73 11.02
N PRO A 46 7.43 -23.87 12.11
CA PRO A 46 8.84 -23.56 12.10
C PRO A 46 9.60 -24.53 11.18
N GLY A 47 10.70 -24.05 10.60
CA GLY A 47 11.58 -24.84 9.72
C GLY A 47 11.72 -24.27 8.33
N PRO A 48 12.24 -25.06 7.38
CA PRO A 48 12.53 -24.63 6.03
C PRO A 48 11.26 -24.45 5.18
N ILE A 49 11.28 -23.39 4.37
CA ILE A 49 10.35 -23.16 3.25
C ILE A 49 11.17 -23.22 1.97
N GLY A 50 10.86 -24.18 1.11
CA GLY A 50 11.50 -24.31 -0.20
C GLY A 50 10.97 -23.29 -1.19
N VAL A 51 11.86 -22.67 -1.97
CA VAL A 51 11.53 -21.72 -3.03
C VAL A 51 12.18 -22.16 -4.33
N GLN A 52 11.39 -22.22 -5.41
CA GLN A 52 11.90 -22.39 -6.78
C GLN A 52 11.43 -21.21 -7.62
N TYR A 53 12.30 -20.60 -8.39
CA TYR A 53 11.93 -19.47 -9.25
C TYR A 53 12.73 -19.45 -10.56
N GLY A 54 12.20 -18.80 -11.58
CA GLY A 54 12.89 -18.64 -12.86
C GLY A 54 12.04 -17.90 -13.88
N VAL A 55 12.65 -17.52 -14.99
CA VAL A 55 11.95 -16.85 -16.09
C VAL A 55 10.83 -17.75 -16.63
N SER A 56 9.67 -17.17 -16.86
CA SER A 56 8.50 -17.90 -17.38
C SER A 56 8.81 -18.50 -18.75
N GLY A 57 8.61 -19.80 -18.90
CA GLY A 57 8.95 -20.53 -20.13
C GLY A 57 10.45 -20.87 -20.27
N GLY A 58 11.31 -20.38 -19.38
CA GLY A 58 12.73 -20.72 -19.39
C GLY A 58 13.02 -22.11 -18.81
N PRO A 59 14.12 -22.76 -19.24
CA PRO A 59 14.47 -24.11 -18.78
C PRO A 59 15.07 -24.14 -17.37
N ARG A 60 15.67 -23.04 -16.92
CA ARG A 60 16.38 -22.96 -15.63
C ARG A 60 15.48 -22.52 -14.50
N ARG A 61 15.55 -23.25 -13.38
CA ARG A 61 14.93 -22.90 -12.11
C ARG A 61 15.99 -22.80 -11.03
N GLU A 62 16.07 -21.64 -10.40
CA GLU A 62 16.88 -21.46 -9.19
C GLU A 62 16.13 -22.07 -8.00
N ARG A 63 16.90 -22.53 -7.01
CA ARG A 63 16.36 -23.08 -5.76
C ARG A 63 16.99 -22.37 -4.57
N ALA A 64 16.15 -22.07 -3.60
CA ALA A 64 16.58 -21.46 -2.35
C ALA A 64 15.70 -21.97 -1.21
N GLU A 65 16.12 -21.69 0.01
CA GLU A 65 15.39 -22.05 1.23
C GLU A 65 15.35 -20.87 2.18
N ILE A 66 14.23 -20.69 2.86
CA ILE A 66 14.01 -19.67 3.88
C ILE A 66 13.73 -20.38 5.19
N GLN A 67 14.52 -20.09 6.23
CA GLN A 67 14.25 -20.59 7.58
C GLN A 67 13.26 -19.66 8.28
N VAL A 68 12.18 -20.21 8.79
CA VAL A 68 11.16 -19.48 9.54
C VAL A 68 10.98 -20.06 10.95
N SER A 69 10.62 -19.20 11.90
CA SER A 69 10.50 -19.55 13.31
C SER A 69 9.27 -18.94 13.94
N LEU A 70 8.85 -19.46 15.08
CA LEU A 70 7.75 -18.91 15.89
C LEU A 70 8.04 -17.45 16.31
N ALA A 71 9.29 -17.11 16.62
CA ALA A 71 9.67 -15.75 17.00
C ALA A 71 9.38 -14.72 15.92
N GLY A 72 9.51 -15.11 14.64
CA GLY A 72 9.16 -14.29 13.48
C GLY A 72 7.73 -14.49 12.97
N ASP A 73 6.83 -15.12 13.75
CA ASP A 73 5.48 -15.52 13.30
C ASP A 73 5.50 -16.31 11.99
N PHE A 74 6.52 -17.16 11.84
CA PHE A 74 6.79 -17.98 10.64
C PHE A 74 7.01 -17.18 9.35
N THR A 75 7.31 -15.87 9.44
CA THR A 75 7.63 -15.04 8.28
C THR A 75 9.11 -15.12 7.92
N GLY A 76 9.40 -14.90 6.64
CA GLY A 76 10.76 -14.83 6.13
C GLY A 76 10.84 -14.10 4.79
N LYS A 77 12.04 -13.64 4.46
CA LYS A 77 12.31 -12.89 3.22
C LYS A 77 13.51 -13.48 2.48
N LEU A 78 13.37 -13.64 1.18
CA LEU A 78 14.43 -14.07 0.29
C LEU A 78 14.76 -12.96 -0.70
N PRO A 79 15.96 -12.37 -0.66
CA PRO A 79 16.41 -11.49 -1.72
C PRO A 79 16.65 -12.32 -2.99
N LEU A 80 16.00 -11.94 -4.08
CA LEU A 80 16.24 -12.46 -5.42
C LEU A 80 17.14 -11.44 -6.13
N VAL A 81 18.29 -11.87 -6.62
CA VAL A 81 19.30 -11.01 -7.24
C VAL A 81 19.74 -11.56 -8.60
N ALA A 82 20.43 -10.74 -9.39
CA ALA A 82 20.87 -11.08 -10.73
C ALA A 82 19.71 -11.55 -11.64
N LEU A 83 18.56 -10.94 -11.48
CA LEU A 83 17.40 -11.19 -12.33
C LEU A 83 17.60 -10.54 -13.71
N ALA A 84 16.97 -11.10 -14.73
CA ALA A 84 16.92 -10.50 -16.06
C ALA A 84 15.90 -9.33 -16.05
N PRO A 85 16.25 -8.15 -16.60
CA PRO A 85 15.32 -7.03 -16.71
C PRO A 85 14.14 -7.32 -17.64
N ALA A 86 13.04 -6.58 -17.46
CA ALA A 86 11.82 -6.67 -18.28
C ALA A 86 11.31 -8.11 -18.46
N SER A 87 11.47 -8.96 -17.45
CA SER A 87 11.24 -10.39 -17.53
C SER A 87 10.15 -10.84 -16.56
N ARG A 88 9.25 -11.70 -17.03
CA ARG A 88 8.28 -12.37 -16.18
C ARG A 88 8.91 -13.57 -15.50
N TYR A 89 8.88 -13.59 -14.18
CA TYR A 89 9.31 -14.70 -13.35
C TYR A 89 8.10 -15.45 -12.80
N ARG A 90 8.24 -16.77 -12.70
CA ARG A 90 7.32 -17.62 -11.91
C ARG A 90 8.07 -18.23 -10.76
N TYR A 91 7.39 -18.38 -9.66
CA TYR A 91 7.91 -19.03 -8.47
C TYR A 91 6.95 -20.05 -7.89
N THR A 92 7.51 -21.00 -7.16
CA THR A 92 6.80 -22.00 -6.37
C THR A 92 7.40 -21.99 -4.97
N VAL A 93 6.53 -21.90 -3.97
CA VAL A 93 6.89 -21.94 -2.55
C VAL A 93 6.24 -23.16 -1.92
N SER A 94 7.01 -23.95 -1.15
CA SER A 94 6.54 -25.20 -0.57
C SER A 94 6.98 -25.38 0.88
N GLN A 95 6.07 -25.90 1.73
CA GLN A 95 6.35 -26.32 3.09
C GLN A 95 5.38 -27.45 3.51
N GLY A 96 5.90 -28.54 4.09
CA GLY A 96 5.10 -29.60 4.69
C GLY A 96 4.05 -30.23 3.77
N GLY A 97 4.34 -30.36 2.47
CA GLY A 97 3.39 -30.87 1.47
C GLY A 97 2.43 -29.82 0.87
N SER A 98 2.36 -28.62 1.44
CA SER A 98 1.63 -27.48 0.87
C SER A 98 2.47 -26.77 -0.20
N GLU A 99 1.86 -26.33 -1.28
CA GLU A 99 2.51 -25.60 -2.36
C GLU A 99 1.67 -24.41 -2.82
N VAL A 100 2.34 -23.30 -3.11
CA VAL A 100 1.75 -22.08 -3.67
C VAL A 100 2.60 -21.57 -4.81
N GLN A 101 1.97 -21.19 -5.89
CA GLN A 101 2.61 -20.61 -7.07
C GLN A 101 2.21 -19.13 -7.25
N GLY A 102 3.12 -18.37 -7.87
CA GLY A 102 2.89 -16.99 -8.21
C GLY A 102 3.84 -16.50 -9.30
N GLU A 103 3.69 -15.23 -9.64
CA GLU A 103 4.52 -14.58 -10.65
C GLU A 103 4.75 -13.10 -10.33
N PHE A 104 5.78 -12.53 -10.95
CA PHE A 104 6.06 -11.10 -10.97
C PHE A 104 6.82 -10.70 -12.22
N VAL A 105 6.92 -9.41 -12.50
CA VAL A 105 7.69 -8.86 -13.62
C VAL A 105 8.79 -7.97 -13.06
N THR A 106 10.02 -8.11 -13.55
CA THR A 106 11.12 -7.19 -13.24
C THR A 106 10.96 -5.90 -14.04
N ALA A 107 11.39 -4.79 -13.46
CA ALA A 107 11.34 -3.50 -14.13
C ALA A 107 12.17 -3.53 -15.44
N PRO A 108 11.81 -2.72 -16.44
CA PRO A 108 12.65 -2.49 -17.60
C PRO A 108 13.97 -1.83 -17.20
N PRO A 109 15.04 -2.02 -18.00
CA PRO A 109 16.29 -1.30 -17.77
C PRO A 109 16.09 0.22 -17.72
N PRO A 110 16.87 0.98 -16.91
CA PRO A 110 16.64 2.41 -16.71
C PRO A 110 16.57 3.27 -17.97
N ALA A 111 17.20 2.85 -19.06
CA ALA A 111 17.17 3.55 -20.36
C ALA A 111 15.99 3.17 -21.27
N ALA A 112 15.25 2.12 -20.95
CA ALA A 112 14.16 1.63 -21.79
C ALA A 112 12.88 2.44 -21.62
N ALA A 113 12.34 2.99 -22.71
CA ALA A 113 11.06 3.70 -22.74
C ALA A 113 9.88 2.69 -22.86
N ALA A 114 9.80 1.75 -21.93
CA ALA A 114 8.77 0.74 -21.93
C ALA A 114 7.51 1.22 -21.17
N PRO A 115 6.30 0.94 -21.68
CA PRO A 115 5.05 1.20 -20.95
C PRO A 115 5.04 0.54 -19.58
N VAL A 116 4.45 1.23 -18.60
CA VAL A 116 4.31 0.75 -17.23
C VAL A 116 2.88 0.97 -16.76
N ARG A 117 2.30 -0.03 -16.09
CA ARG A 117 0.98 0.06 -15.49
C ARG A 117 1.05 -0.27 -14.02
N LEU A 118 0.39 0.54 -13.21
CA LEU A 118 0.29 0.32 -11.78
C LEU A 118 -1.14 0.60 -11.30
N VAL A 119 -1.46 0.06 -10.14
CA VAL A 119 -2.61 0.49 -9.35
C VAL A 119 -2.15 0.96 -7.99
N TRP A 120 -2.92 1.88 -7.39
CA TRP A 120 -2.69 2.30 -6.00
C TRP A 120 -4.01 2.41 -5.25
N SER A 121 -3.98 2.21 -3.97
CA SER A 121 -5.03 2.48 -2.99
C SER A 121 -4.50 2.24 -1.58
N GLY A 122 -5.31 2.56 -0.56
CA GLY A 122 -5.04 2.32 0.85
C GLY A 122 -6.27 1.88 1.61
N ASP A 123 -6.20 1.90 2.94
CA ASP A 123 -7.34 1.83 3.86
C ASP A 123 -8.07 0.48 3.82
N LEU A 124 -7.45 -0.58 4.38
CA LEU A 124 -7.98 -1.94 4.34
C LEU A 124 -8.41 -2.46 5.73
N GLY A 125 -9.70 -2.63 5.95
CA GLY A 125 -10.22 -3.40 7.08
C GLY A 125 -10.57 -2.58 8.32
N SER A 126 -11.08 -1.33 8.17
CA SER A 126 -11.48 -0.51 9.32
C SER A 126 -12.83 -0.90 9.91
N ARG A 127 -12.98 -0.67 11.21
CA ARG A 127 -14.24 -0.76 11.99
C ARG A 127 -15.23 -1.83 11.50
N ALA A 128 -16.33 -1.45 10.85
CA ALA A 128 -17.34 -2.38 10.33
C ALA A 128 -16.99 -2.98 8.96
N GLN A 129 -15.82 -2.67 8.39
CA GLN A 129 -15.41 -3.06 7.03
C GLN A 129 -14.27 -4.09 7.01
N CYS A 130 -14.13 -4.89 8.07
CA CYS A 130 -13.21 -6.02 8.06
C CYS A 130 -13.74 -7.19 7.22
N ARG A 131 -12.92 -8.23 7.03
CA ARG A 131 -13.15 -9.34 6.10
C ARG A 131 -14.53 -10.00 6.28
N HIS A 132 -15.36 -9.96 5.26
CA HIS A 132 -16.67 -10.59 5.25
C HIS A 132 -16.58 -12.11 5.12
N VAL A 133 -17.43 -12.87 5.82
CA VAL A 133 -17.35 -14.36 5.84
C VAL A 133 -17.56 -15.03 4.49
N THR A 134 -18.35 -14.43 3.59
CA THR A 134 -18.66 -15.00 2.26
C THR A 134 -17.88 -14.31 1.14
N GLU A 135 -17.65 -13.00 1.24
CA GLU A 135 -17.10 -12.20 0.15
C GLU A 135 -15.64 -11.82 0.32
N GLY A 136 -15.13 -11.91 1.58
CA GLY A 136 -13.80 -11.41 1.91
C GLY A 136 -13.72 -9.90 1.74
N TYR A 137 -12.77 -9.45 0.93
CA TYR A 137 -12.62 -8.08 0.47
C TYR A 137 -12.97 -7.97 -1.03
N PRO A 138 -14.21 -7.61 -1.40
CA PRO A 138 -14.70 -7.66 -2.79
C PRO A 138 -13.86 -6.87 -3.79
N ILE A 139 -13.27 -5.75 -3.36
CA ILE A 139 -12.48 -4.86 -4.22
C ILE A 139 -11.27 -5.57 -4.85
N PHE A 140 -10.70 -6.58 -4.19
CA PHE A 140 -9.59 -7.35 -4.76
C PHE A 140 -10.01 -8.20 -5.97
N ARG A 141 -11.30 -8.53 -6.09
CA ARG A 141 -11.83 -9.17 -7.31
C ARG A 141 -11.90 -8.16 -8.47
N ALA A 142 -12.18 -6.90 -8.19
CA ALA A 142 -12.15 -5.84 -9.19
C ALA A 142 -10.71 -5.54 -9.62
N LEU A 143 -9.78 -5.39 -8.67
CA LEU A 143 -8.35 -5.22 -8.90
C LEU A 143 -7.77 -6.32 -9.80
N ALA A 144 -8.13 -7.59 -9.56
CA ALA A 144 -7.64 -8.73 -10.33
C ALA A 144 -8.05 -8.74 -11.84
N ARG A 145 -8.99 -7.89 -12.25
CA ARG A 145 -9.35 -7.70 -13.66
C ARG A 145 -8.35 -6.81 -14.42
N TYR A 146 -7.53 -6.05 -13.69
CA TYR A 146 -6.55 -5.13 -14.26
C TYR A 146 -5.17 -5.80 -14.31
N ARG A 147 -4.63 -5.94 -15.51
CA ARG A 147 -3.27 -6.43 -15.70
C ARG A 147 -2.30 -5.27 -15.53
N VAL A 148 -1.60 -5.25 -14.42
CA VAL A 148 -0.64 -4.23 -14.05
C VAL A 148 0.70 -4.85 -13.65
N ASP A 149 1.75 -4.06 -13.67
CA ASP A 149 3.10 -4.50 -13.31
C ASP A 149 3.28 -4.56 -11.81
N PHE A 150 2.65 -3.61 -11.07
CA PHE A 150 2.74 -3.58 -9.62
C PHE A 150 1.56 -2.86 -8.95
N PHE A 151 1.40 -3.13 -7.67
CA PHE A 151 0.47 -2.47 -6.77
C PHE A 151 1.23 -1.62 -5.75
N LEU A 152 0.80 -0.35 -5.57
CA LEU A 152 1.21 0.53 -4.48
C LEU A 152 0.15 0.50 -3.39
N PHE A 153 0.48 -0.07 -2.24
CA PHE A 153 -0.36 -0.06 -1.05
C PHE A 153 0.01 1.15 -0.20
N VAL A 154 -0.84 2.16 -0.23
CA VAL A 154 -0.54 3.51 0.27
C VAL A 154 -1.17 3.73 1.64
N GLY A 155 -0.63 3.04 2.64
CA GLY A 155 -1.03 3.20 4.04
C GLY A 155 -2.29 2.45 4.44
N ASP A 156 -2.52 2.38 5.75
CA ASP A 156 -3.64 1.72 6.41
C ASP A 156 -3.85 0.29 5.93
N THR A 157 -2.74 -0.44 5.83
CA THR A 157 -2.75 -1.86 5.44
C THR A 157 -3.43 -2.75 6.48
N ILE A 158 -3.56 -2.23 7.68
CA ILE A 158 -4.37 -2.73 8.80
C ILE A 158 -4.92 -1.54 9.61
N TYR A 159 -5.93 -1.80 10.42
CA TYR A 159 -6.42 -0.91 11.48
C TYR A 159 -6.11 -1.56 12.84
N ALA A 160 -4.88 -1.37 13.33
CA ALA A 160 -4.40 -2.00 14.56
C ALA A 160 -5.14 -1.49 15.81
N ASP A 161 -5.53 -0.24 15.79
CA ASP A 161 -6.21 0.48 16.87
C ASP A 161 -7.75 0.38 16.82
N HIS A 162 -8.31 -0.33 15.85
CA HIS A 162 -9.76 -0.58 15.76
C HIS A 162 -10.09 -2.05 15.98
N ALA A 163 -11.11 -2.31 16.79
CA ALA A 163 -11.79 -3.60 16.83
C ALA A 163 -12.84 -3.67 15.69
N CYS A 164 -12.89 -4.80 15.01
CA CYS A 164 -13.92 -5.10 14.03
C CYS A 164 -14.41 -6.53 14.19
N GLY A 165 -15.71 -6.71 14.30
CA GLY A 165 -16.37 -7.98 14.45
C GLY A 165 -17.84 -7.88 14.04
N GLY A 166 -18.53 -9.00 14.09
CA GLY A 166 -19.93 -9.12 13.71
C GLY A 166 -20.22 -10.54 13.22
N SER A 167 -21.50 -10.92 13.15
CA SER A 167 -21.90 -12.26 12.70
C SER A 167 -21.60 -12.55 11.23
N ASP A 168 -21.42 -11.51 10.44
CA ASP A 168 -21.08 -11.55 9.01
C ASP A 168 -19.60 -11.28 8.73
N ARG A 169 -18.78 -11.16 9.77
CA ARG A 169 -17.32 -10.94 9.68
C ARG A 169 -16.54 -12.17 10.09
N VAL A 170 -15.42 -12.40 9.42
CA VAL A 170 -14.48 -13.46 9.83
C VAL A 170 -13.96 -13.13 11.24
N PRO A 171 -14.03 -14.07 12.22
CA PRO A 171 -13.53 -13.83 13.56
C PRO A 171 -12.02 -13.54 13.60
N GLY A 172 -11.58 -12.83 14.65
CA GLY A 172 -10.16 -12.64 14.95
C GLY A 172 -9.63 -11.23 14.63
N TYR A 173 -10.52 -10.23 14.48
CA TYR A 173 -10.16 -8.82 14.32
C TYR A 173 -10.84 -7.89 15.34
N ASP A 174 -11.55 -8.45 16.31
CA ASP A 174 -12.40 -7.78 17.31
C ASP A 174 -11.63 -7.30 18.55
N PHE A 175 -10.40 -6.85 18.36
CA PHE A 175 -9.52 -6.32 19.40
C PHE A 175 -8.71 -5.12 18.91
N VAL A 176 -8.20 -4.33 19.87
CA VAL A 176 -7.20 -3.28 19.65
C VAL A 176 -5.82 -3.84 19.94
N ALA A 177 -4.89 -3.75 18.99
CA ALA A 177 -3.55 -4.28 19.15
C ALA A 177 -2.69 -3.39 20.08
N ARG A 178 -1.91 -4.03 20.97
CA ARG A 178 -1.00 -3.38 21.92
C ARG A 178 0.36 -4.06 22.02
N THR A 179 0.44 -5.27 21.51
CA THR A 179 1.64 -6.11 21.55
C THR A 179 2.03 -6.56 20.14
N LEU A 180 3.29 -6.89 19.92
CA LEU A 180 3.76 -7.39 18.62
C LEU A 180 2.96 -8.58 18.08
N PRO A 181 2.61 -9.60 18.87
CA PRO A 181 1.74 -10.68 18.39
C PRO A 181 0.36 -10.22 17.93
N GLU A 182 -0.24 -9.24 18.60
CA GLU A 182 -1.55 -8.67 18.21
C GLU A 182 -1.46 -7.88 16.92
N TYR A 183 -0.44 -7.02 16.72
CA TYR A 183 -0.17 -6.34 15.46
C TYR A 183 0.03 -7.32 14.32
N ARG A 184 0.83 -8.37 14.52
CA ARG A 184 1.02 -9.45 13.55
C ARG A 184 -0.30 -10.18 13.24
N ALA A 185 -1.16 -10.39 14.24
CA ALA A 185 -2.48 -10.99 14.03
C ALA A 185 -3.37 -10.14 13.12
N LYS A 186 -3.34 -8.81 13.26
CA LYS A 186 -4.04 -7.88 12.36
C LYS A 186 -3.57 -8.01 10.91
N HIS A 187 -2.26 -7.97 10.68
CA HIS A 187 -1.70 -8.20 9.34
C HIS A 187 -2.08 -9.57 8.79
N ARG A 188 -1.92 -10.63 9.58
CA ARG A 188 -2.27 -11.99 9.17
C ARG A 188 -3.72 -12.11 8.75
N TYR A 189 -4.64 -11.54 9.52
CA TYR A 189 -6.06 -11.55 9.23
C TYR A 189 -6.37 -10.99 7.83
N ASN A 190 -5.85 -9.82 7.48
CA ASN A 190 -6.05 -9.24 6.16
C ASN A 190 -5.37 -10.07 5.06
N ARG A 191 -4.16 -10.59 5.34
CA ARG A 191 -3.37 -11.38 4.40
C ARG A 191 -3.93 -12.78 4.14
N GLU A 192 -4.70 -13.35 5.04
CA GLU A 192 -5.37 -14.65 4.88
C GLU A 192 -6.64 -14.58 4.02
N ASP A 193 -7.07 -13.41 3.58
CA ASP A 193 -8.16 -13.31 2.60
C ASP A 193 -7.73 -13.92 1.24
N ALA A 194 -8.60 -14.76 0.69
CA ALA A 194 -8.28 -15.53 -0.52
C ALA A 194 -8.07 -14.62 -1.75
N ALA A 195 -8.86 -13.55 -1.88
CA ALA A 195 -8.74 -12.61 -3.00
C ALA A 195 -7.48 -11.73 -2.86
N VAL A 196 -7.16 -11.27 -1.63
CA VAL A 196 -5.90 -10.58 -1.31
C VAL A 196 -4.72 -11.46 -1.68
N GLN A 197 -4.72 -12.74 -1.26
CA GLN A 197 -3.60 -13.65 -1.55
C GLN A 197 -3.49 -13.97 -3.04
N ALA A 198 -4.60 -14.19 -3.74
CA ALA A 198 -4.58 -14.41 -5.18
C ALA A 198 -3.97 -13.21 -5.92
N TYR A 199 -4.36 -12.00 -5.53
CA TYR A 199 -3.85 -10.77 -6.10
C TYR A 199 -2.37 -10.55 -5.80
N PHE A 200 -1.95 -10.65 -4.53
CA PHE A 200 -0.56 -10.43 -4.10
C PHE A 200 0.46 -11.46 -4.64
N ARG A 201 -0.02 -12.63 -5.07
CA ARG A 201 0.83 -13.64 -5.73
C ARG A 201 1.03 -13.39 -7.23
N SER A 202 0.20 -12.53 -7.83
CA SER A 202 0.17 -12.34 -9.28
C SER A 202 0.99 -11.15 -9.78
N LEU A 203 1.55 -10.33 -8.86
CA LEU A 203 2.27 -9.10 -9.19
C LEU A 203 3.21 -8.67 -8.06
N SER A 204 3.96 -7.59 -8.31
CA SER A 204 4.79 -6.95 -7.29
C SER A 204 3.96 -6.01 -6.42
N VAL A 205 4.25 -5.99 -5.10
CA VAL A 205 3.62 -5.08 -4.13
C VAL A 205 4.67 -4.19 -3.51
N TYR A 206 4.49 -2.88 -3.63
CA TYR A 206 5.22 -1.89 -2.83
C TYR A 206 4.25 -1.32 -1.80
N ALA A 207 4.66 -1.25 -0.55
CA ALA A 207 3.79 -0.78 0.52
C ALA A 207 4.49 0.29 1.35
N ILE A 208 3.71 1.22 1.86
CA ILE A 208 4.09 2.12 2.93
C ILE A 208 3.00 2.10 3.99
N TRP A 209 3.33 2.37 5.21
CA TRP A 209 2.37 2.53 6.28
C TRP A 209 1.76 3.94 6.29
N ASP A 210 0.65 4.06 7.01
CA ASP A 210 0.13 5.33 7.49
C ASP A 210 -0.03 5.29 9.01
N ASP A 211 -1.08 5.79 9.59
CA ASP A 211 -1.22 5.87 11.05
C ASP A 211 -1.80 4.60 11.67
N HIS A 212 -2.76 3.95 11.05
CA HIS A 212 -3.45 2.80 11.64
C HIS A 212 -2.61 1.52 11.72
N GLU A 213 -1.44 1.47 11.12
CA GLU A 213 -0.43 0.44 11.42
C GLU A 213 0.14 0.60 12.83
N VAL A 214 -0.08 1.75 13.48
CA VAL A 214 0.28 2.01 14.87
C VAL A 214 -0.96 2.43 15.64
N ARG A 215 -1.49 3.61 15.38
CA ARG A 215 -2.77 4.15 15.88
C ARG A 215 -3.11 5.48 15.19
N ASN A 216 -4.40 5.80 15.14
CA ASN A 216 -4.94 7.00 14.52
C ASN A 216 -4.16 8.27 14.88
N ASP A 217 -3.79 9.03 13.86
CA ASP A 217 -3.07 10.31 13.92
C ASP A 217 -1.70 10.24 14.66
N PHE A 218 -1.03 9.06 14.74
CA PHE A 218 0.24 9.00 15.44
C PHE A 218 1.30 9.87 14.79
N SER A 219 2.10 10.48 15.63
CA SER A 219 3.17 11.38 15.22
C SER A 219 4.51 10.97 15.83
N GLY A 220 5.35 10.42 14.98
CA GLY A 220 6.75 10.19 15.18
C GLY A 220 7.17 9.53 16.49
N PRO A 221 8.28 10.01 17.07
CA PRO A 221 8.91 9.38 18.24
C PRO A 221 8.09 9.48 19.53
N SER A 222 7.05 10.31 19.56
CA SER A 222 6.20 10.48 20.75
C SER A 222 5.25 9.29 20.99
N GLU A 223 4.97 8.49 19.97
CA GLU A 223 4.10 7.32 20.09
C GLU A 223 4.89 6.08 20.50
N LYS A 224 4.56 5.52 21.67
CA LYS A 224 5.29 4.39 22.27
C LYS A 224 5.16 3.07 21.49
N LEU A 225 4.13 2.93 20.67
CA LEU A 225 3.86 1.72 19.88
C LEU A 225 4.49 1.77 18.48
N THR A 226 5.15 2.88 18.11
CA THR A 226 5.79 3.05 16.80
C THR A 226 6.74 1.91 16.44
N GLU A 227 7.62 1.51 17.36
CA GLU A 227 8.56 0.41 17.11
C GLU A 227 7.86 -0.93 16.91
N VAL A 228 6.81 -1.19 17.69
CA VAL A 228 6.04 -2.43 17.61
C VAL A 228 5.25 -2.50 16.30
N GLY A 229 4.56 -1.41 15.92
CA GLY A 229 3.83 -1.32 14.65
C GLY A 229 4.77 -1.45 13.45
N ARG A 230 5.91 -0.73 13.47
CA ARG A 230 6.94 -0.82 12.41
C ARG A 230 7.51 -2.24 12.27
N GLN A 231 7.81 -2.92 13.39
CA GLN A 231 8.29 -4.28 13.35
C GLN A 231 7.27 -5.22 12.72
N ALA A 232 5.99 -5.13 13.13
CA ALA A 232 4.93 -5.94 12.54
C ALA A 232 4.72 -5.64 11.05
N PHE A 233 4.77 -4.38 10.64
CA PHE A 233 4.70 -3.97 9.24
C PHE A 233 5.86 -4.57 8.43
N LEU A 234 7.07 -4.45 8.93
CA LEU A 234 8.24 -5.06 8.30
C LEU A 234 8.15 -6.59 8.27
N ASP A 235 7.62 -7.24 9.30
CA ASP A 235 7.44 -8.70 9.32
C ASP A 235 6.46 -9.18 8.23
N TYR A 236 5.51 -8.34 7.80
CA TYR A 236 4.41 -8.74 6.91
C TYR A 236 4.50 -8.20 5.48
N PHE A 237 5.48 -7.34 5.18
CA PHE A 237 5.70 -6.85 3.82
C PHE A 237 7.10 -7.18 3.30
N PRO A 238 7.25 -7.36 1.97
CA PRO A 238 8.53 -7.67 1.33
C PRO A 238 9.48 -6.44 1.31
N ILE A 239 9.55 -5.69 2.39
CA ILE A 239 10.40 -4.51 2.53
C ILE A 239 11.73 -4.93 3.16
N ARG A 240 12.81 -4.44 2.59
CA ARG A 240 14.17 -4.66 3.09
C ARG A 240 14.85 -3.30 3.32
N PRO A 241 14.74 -2.74 4.53
CA PRO A 241 15.41 -1.51 4.86
C PRO A 241 16.93 -1.61 4.69
N PRO A 242 17.63 -0.50 4.48
CA PRO A 242 19.08 -0.48 4.45
C PRO A 242 19.69 -1.01 5.75
N HIS A 243 20.85 -1.65 5.66
CA HIS A 243 21.51 -2.24 6.83
C HIS A 243 21.96 -1.16 7.83
N ASP A 244 22.37 0.00 7.34
CA ASP A 244 22.83 1.14 8.13
C ASP A 244 21.68 1.98 8.72
N ASP A 245 20.45 1.76 8.25
CA ASP A 245 19.24 2.40 8.78
C ASP A 245 18.04 1.43 8.72
N PRO A 246 17.95 0.46 9.62
CA PRO A 246 16.92 -0.58 9.61
C PRO A 246 15.51 -0.05 9.92
N ALA A 247 15.39 1.20 10.34
CA ALA A 247 14.09 1.85 10.57
C ALA A 247 13.56 2.58 9.32
N ARG A 248 14.39 2.81 8.31
CA ARG A 248 14.04 3.62 7.14
C ARG A 248 13.05 2.90 6.23
N LEU A 249 11.87 3.51 6.06
CA LEU A 249 10.82 3.01 5.17
C LEU A 249 10.71 3.82 3.87
N TYR A 250 11.17 5.06 3.83
CA TYR A 250 11.14 5.86 2.60
C TYR A 250 12.21 5.37 1.60
N ARG A 251 11.83 5.28 0.33
CA ARG A 251 12.65 4.67 -0.73
C ARG A 251 12.14 5.01 -2.13
N LYS A 252 12.87 4.63 -3.17
CA LYS A 252 12.48 4.88 -4.55
C LYS A 252 12.73 3.70 -5.46
N PHE A 253 11.97 3.62 -6.54
CA PHE A 253 12.05 2.55 -7.55
C PHE A 253 11.96 3.12 -8.96
N ARG A 254 12.84 2.64 -9.83
CA ARG A 254 12.88 3.03 -11.24
C ARG A 254 12.23 1.96 -12.10
N TRP A 255 11.34 2.39 -13.01
CA TRP A 255 10.69 1.55 -14.02
C TRP A 255 10.97 2.10 -15.41
N GLY A 256 12.07 1.67 -16.04
CA GLY A 256 12.54 2.17 -17.31
C GLY A 256 12.90 3.67 -17.30
N SER A 257 12.86 4.32 -18.45
CA SER A 257 13.05 5.76 -18.55
C SER A 257 11.76 6.58 -18.31
N LEU A 258 10.61 5.94 -18.29
CA LEU A 258 9.33 6.63 -18.19
C LEU A 258 8.89 6.96 -16.76
N LEU A 259 9.22 6.12 -15.77
CA LEU A 259 8.67 6.25 -14.42
C LEU A 259 9.73 6.06 -13.33
N GLU A 260 9.75 6.97 -12.37
CA GLU A 260 10.41 6.76 -11.07
C GLU A 260 9.43 7.08 -9.94
N VAL A 261 9.32 6.16 -8.98
CA VAL A 261 8.39 6.23 -7.84
C VAL A 261 9.19 6.53 -6.58
N PHE A 262 8.78 7.54 -5.83
CA PHE A 262 9.38 7.97 -4.55
C PHE A 262 8.35 7.75 -3.45
N ILE A 263 8.59 6.81 -2.57
CA ILE A 263 7.68 6.42 -1.48
C ILE A 263 8.13 7.13 -0.21
N LEU A 264 7.24 7.93 0.37
CA LEU A 264 7.47 8.69 1.59
C LEU A 264 7.04 7.90 2.83
N ASP A 265 7.73 8.16 3.92
CA ASP A 265 7.26 7.84 5.26
C ASP A 265 6.81 9.14 5.94
N THR A 266 5.53 9.35 6.01
CA THR A 266 4.92 10.56 6.54
C THR A 266 4.68 10.52 8.05
N ARG A 267 5.07 9.43 8.73
CA ARG A 267 4.68 9.17 10.12
C ARG A 267 5.83 9.16 11.13
N GLN A 268 6.86 8.35 10.94
CA GLN A 268 7.84 8.12 12.01
C GLN A 268 8.79 9.28 12.32
N TYR A 269 8.93 10.25 11.41
CA TYR A 269 9.81 11.42 11.58
C TYR A 269 9.05 12.70 11.90
N ARG A 270 7.73 12.63 11.97
CA ARG A 270 6.84 13.77 12.06
C ARG A 270 6.86 14.38 13.47
N SER A 271 6.88 15.71 13.53
CA SER A 271 6.60 16.47 14.75
C SER A 271 5.18 16.19 15.27
N PRO A 272 4.91 16.38 16.57
CA PRO A 272 3.56 16.24 17.11
C PRO A 272 2.51 17.05 16.32
N ASN A 273 1.39 16.42 15.99
CA ASN A 273 0.31 17.08 15.24
C ASN A 273 -0.27 18.30 16.00
N THR A 274 -0.18 18.32 17.32
CA THR A 274 -0.67 19.42 18.17
C THR A 274 0.22 20.67 18.18
N GLU A 275 1.44 20.58 17.67
CA GLU A 275 2.31 21.74 17.58
C GLU A 275 1.83 22.69 16.47
N PRO A 276 1.85 24.02 16.68
CA PRO A 276 1.60 24.97 15.61
C PRO A 276 2.58 24.78 14.44
N ASP A 277 2.11 24.98 13.20
CA ASP A 277 2.99 24.96 12.05
C ASP A 277 4.04 26.07 12.13
N GLY A 278 5.27 25.73 11.85
CA GLY A 278 6.41 26.64 11.98
C GLY A 278 7.66 26.09 11.31
N PRO A 279 8.73 26.91 11.24
CA PRO A 279 9.97 26.53 10.55
C PRO A 279 10.66 25.27 11.09
N ALA A 280 10.42 24.93 12.34
CA ALA A 280 11.00 23.73 12.99
C ALA A 280 10.10 22.51 12.88
N LYS A 281 8.81 22.69 12.55
CA LYS A 281 7.87 21.59 12.42
C LYS A 281 8.10 20.83 11.12
N THR A 282 8.13 19.51 11.21
CA THR A 282 8.43 18.63 10.05
C THR A 282 7.51 17.42 10.01
N MET A 283 7.10 17.01 8.84
CA MET A 283 6.46 15.72 8.57
C MET A 283 7.48 14.66 8.20
N LEU A 284 8.50 15.00 7.43
CA LEU A 284 9.45 14.06 6.86
C LEU A 284 10.76 13.95 7.67
N GLY A 285 11.03 14.91 8.53
CA GLY A 285 12.37 15.08 9.11
C GLY A 285 13.39 15.58 8.09
N THR A 286 14.50 16.11 8.59
CA THR A 286 15.51 16.77 7.74
C THR A 286 16.15 15.83 6.73
N ALA A 287 16.43 14.59 7.11
CA ALA A 287 17.11 13.63 6.23
C ALA A 287 16.23 13.20 5.05
N GLN A 288 14.98 12.81 5.30
CA GLN A 288 14.05 12.40 4.25
C GLN A 288 13.66 13.58 3.35
N LYS A 289 13.41 14.76 3.91
CA LYS A 289 13.13 15.99 3.15
C LYS A 289 14.23 16.29 2.13
N ARG A 290 15.48 16.27 2.58
CA ARG A 290 16.65 16.47 1.69
C ARG A 290 16.73 15.39 0.63
N TRP A 291 16.63 14.12 1.04
CA TRP A 291 16.63 12.98 0.14
C TRP A 291 15.54 13.10 -0.93
N LEU A 292 14.33 13.50 -0.56
CA LEU A 292 13.21 13.67 -1.48
C LEU A 292 13.51 14.73 -2.53
N ILE A 293 13.90 15.93 -2.08
CA ILE A 293 14.18 17.06 -2.99
C ILE A 293 15.32 16.69 -3.95
N ASP A 294 16.41 16.14 -3.45
CA ASP A 294 17.58 15.79 -4.26
C ASP A 294 17.28 14.63 -5.21
N SER A 295 16.55 13.61 -4.74
CA SER A 295 16.21 12.44 -5.57
C SER A 295 15.22 12.76 -6.68
N VAL A 296 14.19 13.56 -6.41
CA VAL A 296 13.20 13.96 -7.43
C VAL A 296 13.84 14.89 -8.45
N ALA A 297 14.60 15.88 -8.02
CA ALA A 297 15.29 16.80 -8.93
C ALA A 297 16.38 16.12 -9.76
N GLY A 298 17.06 15.12 -9.20
CA GLY A 298 18.07 14.30 -9.91
C GLY A 298 17.48 13.21 -10.79
N SER A 299 16.17 13.02 -10.79
CA SER A 299 15.54 11.96 -11.60
C SER A 299 15.49 12.30 -13.08
N THR A 300 16.00 11.39 -13.89
CA THR A 300 15.92 11.44 -15.36
C THR A 300 14.70 10.74 -15.94
N ALA A 301 13.77 10.26 -15.08
CA ALA A 301 12.51 9.68 -15.54
C ALA A 301 11.61 10.77 -16.14
N THR A 302 10.84 10.42 -17.17
CA THR A 302 9.81 11.32 -17.68
C THR A 302 8.86 11.72 -16.59
N TRP A 303 8.29 10.75 -15.87
CA TRP A 303 7.33 10.96 -14.78
C TRP A 303 7.96 10.69 -13.41
N LYS A 304 7.82 11.66 -12.49
CA LYS A 304 8.20 11.56 -11.08
C LYS A 304 6.91 11.39 -10.28
N VAL A 305 6.72 10.21 -9.74
CA VAL A 305 5.54 9.88 -8.92
C VAL A 305 5.95 9.83 -7.46
N VAL A 306 5.43 10.76 -6.66
CA VAL A 306 5.65 10.81 -5.21
C VAL A 306 4.45 10.18 -4.51
N VAL A 307 4.69 9.16 -3.71
CA VAL A 307 3.66 8.47 -2.92
C VAL A 307 3.69 9.02 -1.51
N SER A 308 2.60 9.69 -1.12
CA SER A 308 2.37 10.21 0.23
C SER A 308 1.14 9.54 0.81
N SER A 309 1.21 8.95 1.99
CA SER A 309 0.02 8.33 2.59
C SER A 309 -1.07 9.36 2.81
N VAL A 310 -0.73 10.55 3.29
CA VAL A 310 -1.67 11.66 3.49
C VAL A 310 -1.66 12.64 2.31
N PRO A 311 -2.82 13.22 1.93
CA PRO A 311 -2.92 14.14 0.80
C PRO A 311 -2.38 15.54 1.11
N LEU A 312 -2.02 16.27 0.03
CA LEU A 312 -1.43 17.60 0.13
C LEU A 312 -2.45 18.71 0.45
N SER A 313 -3.66 18.59 -0.07
CA SER A 313 -4.65 19.67 -0.02
C SER A 313 -5.99 19.29 0.58
N VAL A 314 -6.17 18.06 1.02
CA VAL A 314 -7.39 17.67 1.76
C VAL A 314 -7.10 17.80 3.25
N PRO A 315 -7.76 18.71 3.97
CA PRO A 315 -7.58 18.86 5.41
C PRO A 315 -8.06 17.61 6.16
N THR A 316 -7.22 17.04 7.03
CA THR A 316 -7.55 15.93 7.93
C THR A 316 -7.16 16.23 9.36
N GLY A 317 -7.64 15.40 10.30
CA GLY A 317 -7.49 15.63 11.74
C GLY A 317 -8.51 16.60 12.30
N GLY A 318 -8.79 16.49 13.59
CA GLY A 318 -9.76 17.32 14.29
C GLY A 318 -9.17 18.67 14.71
N LYS A 319 -8.86 18.82 16.03
CA LYS A 319 -8.19 20.01 16.55
C LYS A 319 -6.70 20.08 16.24
N ALA A 320 -6.09 18.95 15.89
CA ALA A 320 -4.72 18.83 15.43
C ALA A 320 -4.77 18.31 13.99
N HIS A 321 -4.20 19.06 13.06
CA HIS A 321 -4.17 18.64 11.66
C HIS A 321 -3.26 17.46 11.46
N ASP A 322 -3.74 16.46 10.73
CA ASP A 322 -2.99 15.25 10.42
C ASP A 322 -2.51 15.18 8.96
N SER A 323 -2.58 16.28 8.24
CA SER A 323 -2.23 16.38 6.83
C SER A 323 -1.21 17.47 6.53
N TRP A 324 -0.78 17.56 5.29
CA TRP A 324 0.03 18.66 4.78
C TRP A 324 -0.67 20.03 4.81
N SER A 325 -1.98 20.06 5.02
CA SER A 325 -2.80 21.26 4.94
C SER A 325 -2.89 22.01 6.26
N ASN A 326 -2.93 23.34 6.18
CA ASN A 326 -3.27 24.24 7.27
C ASN A 326 -4.70 24.82 7.13
N ALA A 327 -5.50 24.28 6.24
CA ALA A 327 -6.83 24.80 6.00
C ALA A 327 -7.85 24.31 7.04
N ASN A 328 -8.84 25.16 7.31
CA ASN A 328 -10.03 24.79 8.07
C ASN A 328 -11.00 23.95 7.21
N VAL A 329 -12.11 23.54 7.79
CA VAL A 329 -13.14 22.71 7.12
C VAL A 329 -13.79 23.36 5.88
N LEU A 330 -13.56 24.65 5.66
CA LEU A 330 -14.02 25.39 4.48
C LEU A 330 -12.91 25.57 3.42
N GLY A 331 -11.72 25.04 3.65
CA GLY A 331 -10.59 25.13 2.74
C GLY A 331 -9.78 26.43 2.84
N PHE A 332 -10.07 27.29 3.81
CA PHE A 332 -9.32 28.54 4.02
C PHE A 332 -8.23 28.39 5.07
N PRO A 333 -7.12 29.13 4.96
CA PRO A 333 -6.06 29.13 5.96
C PRO A 333 -6.62 29.37 7.38
N GLU A 334 -6.14 28.60 8.35
CA GLU A 334 -6.53 28.69 9.75
C GLU A 334 -5.41 29.36 10.56
N GLU A 335 -5.79 30.31 11.41
CA GLU A 335 -4.82 30.94 12.32
C GLU A 335 -4.35 29.92 13.37
N ASN A 336 -3.05 29.88 13.63
CA ASN A 336 -2.40 28.90 14.52
C ASN A 336 -2.66 27.43 14.12
N ALA A 337 -2.82 27.18 12.83
CA ALA A 337 -2.97 25.84 12.29
C ALA A 337 -1.82 24.92 12.70
N THR A 338 -2.13 23.64 12.82
CA THR A 338 -1.21 22.61 13.29
C THR A 338 -0.83 21.59 12.21
N GLY A 339 -1.10 21.87 10.94
CA GLY A 339 -0.66 21.03 9.81
C GLY A 339 0.83 21.16 9.51
N PHE A 340 1.23 20.84 8.29
CA PHE A 340 2.61 20.85 7.85
C PHE A 340 2.78 21.64 6.52
N ALA A 341 1.99 22.68 6.32
CA ALA A 341 1.95 23.42 5.06
C ALA A 341 3.28 24.14 4.77
N LEU A 342 3.97 24.64 5.80
CA LEU A 342 5.27 25.31 5.60
C LEU A 342 6.34 24.34 5.06
N GLU A 343 6.37 23.09 5.56
CA GLU A 343 7.29 22.10 5.01
C GLU A 343 6.88 21.65 3.61
N ARG A 344 5.56 21.40 3.37
CA ARG A 344 5.02 21.13 2.03
C ARG A 344 5.46 22.17 1.02
N ASP A 345 5.24 23.45 1.34
CA ASP A 345 5.53 24.56 0.45
C ASP A 345 7.04 24.72 0.21
N ALA A 346 7.87 24.43 1.22
CA ALA A 346 9.32 24.41 1.07
C ALA A 346 9.81 23.28 0.14
N ILE A 347 9.21 22.09 0.21
CA ILE A 347 9.51 20.95 -0.69
C ILE A 347 9.11 21.30 -2.12
N LEU A 348 7.88 21.78 -2.33
CA LEU A 348 7.37 22.16 -3.65
C LEU A 348 8.17 23.31 -4.27
N ARG A 349 8.59 24.28 -3.48
CA ARG A 349 9.51 25.33 -3.90
C ARG A 349 10.84 24.75 -4.35
N GLY A 350 11.41 23.80 -3.58
CA GLY A 350 12.66 23.12 -3.94
C GLY A 350 12.57 22.35 -5.26
N PHE A 351 11.43 21.75 -5.55
CA PHE A 351 11.18 21.11 -6.85
C PHE A 351 11.12 22.13 -7.99
N ARG A 352 10.33 23.19 -7.82
CA ARG A 352 10.19 24.24 -8.83
C ARG A 352 11.52 24.93 -9.15
N GLU A 353 12.29 25.31 -8.14
CA GLU A 353 13.59 26.00 -8.31
C GLU A 353 14.62 25.11 -9.01
N ARG A 354 14.46 23.79 -8.97
CA ARG A 354 15.31 22.82 -9.66
C ARG A 354 14.73 22.33 -10.99
N GLY A 355 13.66 22.96 -11.49
CA GLY A 355 13.05 22.64 -12.77
C GLY A 355 12.40 21.27 -12.84
N VAL A 356 11.81 20.78 -11.73
CA VAL A 356 11.09 19.51 -11.73
C VAL A 356 9.81 19.65 -12.54
N GLU A 357 9.68 18.84 -13.59
CA GLU A 357 8.50 18.72 -14.45
C GLU A 357 7.89 17.32 -14.35
N ASN A 358 6.68 17.13 -14.86
CA ASN A 358 5.96 15.85 -14.90
C ASN A 358 5.83 15.20 -13.51
N LEU A 359 5.45 16.01 -12.52
CA LEU A 359 5.30 15.61 -11.13
C LEU A 359 3.86 15.18 -10.85
N VAL A 360 3.70 14.03 -10.21
CA VAL A 360 2.41 13.51 -9.76
C VAL A 360 2.55 13.02 -8.33
N PHE A 361 1.59 13.36 -7.47
CA PHE A 361 1.44 12.76 -6.15
C PHE A 361 0.34 11.70 -6.18
N LEU A 362 0.57 10.58 -5.50
CA LEU A 362 -0.45 9.56 -5.22
C LEU A 362 -0.67 9.48 -3.72
N ALA A 363 -1.94 9.50 -3.29
CA ALA A 363 -2.31 9.47 -1.87
C ALA A 363 -3.54 8.57 -1.61
N ALA A 364 -3.85 8.35 -0.30
CA ALA A 364 -5.02 7.64 0.20
C ALA A 364 -5.60 8.37 1.44
N ASP A 365 -5.79 7.70 2.60
CA ASP A 365 -6.14 8.22 3.93
C ASP A 365 -7.56 8.80 4.06
N VAL A 366 -8.02 9.59 3.12
CA VAL A 366 -9.27 10.37 3.23
C VAL A 366 -10.54 9.62 2.82
N HIS A 367 -10.40 8.34 2.48
CA HIS A 367 -11.50 7.41 2.18
C HIS A 367 -12.44 7.87 1.05
N HIS A 368 -11.94 8.66 0.11
CA HIS A 368 -12.62 9.03 -1.13
C HIS A 368 -11.61 9.18 -2.26
N ALA A 369 -12.07 9.16 -3.50
CA ALA A 369 -11.21 9.43 -4.65
C ALA A 369 -11.32 10.89 -5.07
N GLU A 370 -10.18 11.53 -5.38
CA GLU A 370 -10.15 12.87 -5.94
C GLU A 370 -8.93 13.06 -6.85
N LEU A 371 -9.15 13.74 -7.98
CA LEU A 371 -8.08 14.13 -8.90
C LEU A 371 -7.97 15.65 -8.88
N ILE A 372 -6.81 16.14 -8.48
CA ILE A 372 -6.56 17.56 -8.24
C ILE A 372 -5.40 18.01 -9.14
N ARG A 373 -5.56 19.15 -9.77
CA ARG A 373 -4.46 19.88 -10.39
C ARG A 373 -4.13 21.10 -9.54
N HIS A 374 -2.89 21.21 -9.12
CA HIS A 374 -2.35 22.32 -8.35
C HIS A 374 -1.63 23.33 -9.25
N HIS A 375 -1.82 24.63 -8.95
CA HIS A 375 -1.16 25.73 -9.63
C HIS A 375 -0.55 26.69 -8.59
N PRO A 376 0.50 26.28 -7.85
CA PRO A 376 1.08 27.13 -6.82
C PRO A 376 1.63 28.45 -7.39
N THR A 377 2.03 28.47 -8.67
CA THR A 377 2.35 29.68 -9.43
C THR A 377 1.78 29.57 -10.85
N PRO A 378 1.60 30.68 -11.58
CA PRO A 378 1.09 30.64 -12.95
C PRO A 378 1.92 29.78 -13.93
N GLU A 379 3.23 29.66 -13.69
CA GLU A 379 4.18 29.00 -14.59
C GLU A 379 4.43 27.53 -14.22
N TRP A 380 3.92 27.05 -13.09
CA TRP A 380 4.20 25.70 -12.62
C TRP A 380 2.97 25.02 -12.05
N SER A 381 2.71 23.82 -12.51
CA SER A 381 1.60 23.00 -12.05
C SER A 381 2.02 21.54 -11.90
N PHE A 382 1.28 20.81 -11.07
CA PHE A 382 1.43 19.37 -10.88
C PHE A 382 0.08 18.73 -10.52
N HIS A 383 0.04 17.41 -10.48
CA HIS A 383 -1.18 16.67 -10.17
C HIS A 383 -1.05 15.91 -8.85
N GLU A 384 -2.17 15.79 -8.16
CA GLU A 384 -2.35 14.91 -7.01
C GLU A 384 -3.56 14.02 -7.26
N PHE A 385 -3.40 12.72 -7.08
CA PHE A 385 -4.44 11.72 -7.27
C PHE A 385 -4.62 10.93 -5.99
N ILE A 386 -5.84 10.93 -5.48
CA ILE A 386 -6.25 10.24 -4.26
C ILE A 386 -7.17 9.10 -4.67
N ALA A 387 -6.96 7.91 -4.12
CA ALA A 387 -7.82 6.75 -4.32
C ALA A 387 -7.91 5.91 -3.05
N GLY A 388 -9.07 5.43 -2.75
CA GLY A 388 -9.44 4.66 -1.57
C GLY A 388 -10.91 4.88 -1.19
N PRO A 389 -11.36 4.20 -0.15
CA PRO A 389 -10.67 3.13 0.55
C PRO A 389 -10.78 1.78 -0.20
N LEU A 390 -9.89 0.83 0.13
CA LEU A 390 -10.05 -0.57 -0.29
C LEU A 390 -11.17 -1.27 0.48
N SER A 391 -11.27 -1.03 1.78
CA SER A 391 -12.34 -1.51 2.64
C SER A 391 -12.29 -0.80 3.98
N ALA A 392 -12.81 0.42 4.02
CA ALA A 392 -12.88 1.24 5.22
C ALA A 392 -14.17 2.06 5.25
N SER A 393 -14.36 2.88 6.28
CA SER A 393 -15.49 3.82 6.33
C SER A 393 -15.47 4.71 5.08
N LEU A 394 -16.62 4.87 4.43
CA LEU A 394 -16.69 5.62 3.17
C LEU A 394 -16.68 7.13 3.44
N GLY A 395 -15.66 7.81 2.96
CA GLY A 395 -15.48 9.24 3.03
C GLY A 395 -16.31 10.00 1.99
N ARG A 396 -16.32 11.32 2.13
CA ARG A 396 -16.93 12.25 1.16
C ARG A 396 -15.92 13.35 0.81
N PRO A 397 -15.85 13.78 -0.45
CA PRO A 397 -15.07 14.95 -0.83
C PRO A 397 -15.41 16.16 0.03
N ARG A 398 -14.40 16.94 0.36
CA ARG A 398 -14.50 18.12 1.20
C ARG A 398 -13.77 19.30 0.57
N PRO A 399 -13.96 20.54 1.03
CA PRO A 399 -13.23 21.69 0.52
C PRO A 399 -11.71 21.49 0.62
N LEU A 400 -11.00 21.88 -0.43
CA LEU A 400 -9.55 21.77 -0.51
C LEU A 400 -8.85 22.98 0.11
N ASP A 401 -7.65 22.79 0.62
CA ASP A 401 -6.73 23.87 1.01
C ASP A 401 -6.36 24.71 -0.23
N MET A 402 -6.77 25.97 -0.20
CA MET A 402 -6.54 26.91 -1.30
C MET A 402 -5.09 27.40 -1.42
N GLY A 403 -4.20 27.04 -0.48
CA GLY A 403 -2.80 27.48 -0.48
C GLY A 403 -1.99 27.06 -1.72
N LEU A 404 -2.37 25.98 -2.37
CA LEU A 404 -1.75 25.50 -3.62
C LEU A 404 -2.55 25.84 -4.88
N ASN A 405 -3.57 26.73 -4.76
CA ASN A 405 -4.49 27.06 -5.85
C ASN A 405 -5.02 25.81 -6.58
N PRO A 406 -5.65 24.86 -5.85
CA PRO A 406 -6.08 23.57 -6.39
C PRO A 406 -7.33 23.73 -7.26
N ARG A 407 -7.41 22.86 -8.28
CA ARG A 407 -8.62 22.62 -9.04
C ARG A 407 -8.95 21.13 -8.98
N SER A 408 -10.05 20.77 -8.32
CA SER A 408 -10.60 19.43 -8.39
C SER A 408 -11.11 19.15 -9.81
N LEU A 409 -10.56 18.12 -10.45
CA LEU A 409 -10.95 17.65 -11.78
C LEU A 409 -12.05 16.61 -11.69
N PHE A 410 -12.05 15.85 -10.60
CA PHE A 410 -13.02 14.81 -10.30
C PHE A 410 -12.97 14.48 -8.82
N ALA A 411 -14.12 14.22 -8.21
CA ALA A 411 -14.24 13.75 -6.84
C ALA A 411 -15.39 12.75 -6.70
N LEU A 412 -15.17 11.67 -5.95
CA LEU A 412 -16.13 10.59 -5.73
C LEU A 412 -15.96 10.02 -4.32
N GLY A 413 -17.01 10.10 -3.51
CA GLY A 413 -17.08 9.46 -2.21
C GLY A 413 -18.23 8.47 -2.10
N GLY A 414 -18.34 7.81 -0.94
CA GLY A 414 -19.44 6.89 -0.65
C GLY A 414 -19.34 5.53 -1.34
N VAL A 415 -18.17 5.19 -1.90
CA VAL A 415 -17.90 3.91 -2.55
C VAL A 415 -16.40 3.57 -2.42
N GLU A 416 -16.10 2.28 -2.31
CA GLU A 416 -14.72 1.77 -2.35
C GLU A 416 -14.12 1.96 -3.74
N THR A 417 -12.87 2.44 -3.80
CA THR A 417 -12.19 2.75 -5.07
C THR A 417 -10.71 2.38 -5.03
N PHE A 418 -10.15 2.22 -6.21
CA PHE A 418 -8.71 2.23 -6.45
C PHE A 418 -8.39 3.07 -7.69
N GLY A 419 -7.16 3.52 -7.80
CA GLY A 419 -6.68 4.19 -8.99
C GLY A 419 -5.80 3.28 -9.83
N GLU A 420 -5.89 3.41 -11.15
CA GLU A 420 -4.98 2.77 -12.12
C GLU A 420 -4.25 3.85 -12.89
N VAL A 421 -2.92 3.70 -13.01
CA VAL A 421 -2.06 4.57 -13.82
C VAL A 421 -1.42 3.77 -14.93
N SER A 422 -1.52 4.28 -16.15
CA SER A 422 -0.82 3.80 -17.33
C SER A 422 0.16 4.87 -17.78
N VAL A 423 1.44 4.55 -17.84
CA VAL A 423 2.51 5.44 -18.30
C VAL A 423 3.01 4.92 -19.64
N GLU A 424 2.92 5.77 -20.64
CA GLU A 424 3.39 5.50 -22.02
C GLU A 424 4.26 6.67 -22.50
N PRO A 425 5.04 6.53 -23.57
CA PRO A 425 5.82 7.66 -24.12
C PRO A 425 4.96 8.90 -24.44
N ALA A 426 3.70 8.70 -24.83
CA ALA A 426 2.77 9.77 -25.16
C ALA A 426 2.17 10.49 -23.94
N GLY A 427 2.22 9.89 -22.73
CA GLY A 427 1.65 10.49 -21.54
C GLY A 427 1.36 9.52 -20.41
N LEU A 428 0.78 10.07 -19.36
CA LEU A 428 0.27 9.36 -18.19
C LEU A 428 -1.25 9.44 -18.20
N THR A 429 -1.90 8.28 -18.18
CA THR A 429 -3.36 8.17 -18.04
C THR A 429 -3.69 7.61 -16.66
N VAL A 430 -4.58 8.30 -15.94
CA VAL A 430 -5.13 7.85 -14.66
C VAL A 430 -6.60 7.47 -14.82
N ARG A 431 -7.02 6.41 -14.14
CA ARG A 431 -8.42 5.99 -14.02
C ARG A 431 -8.77 5.78 -12.57
N ILE A 432 -9.96 6.22 -12.17
CA ILE A 432 -10.58 5.84 -10.90
C ILE A 432 -11.59 4.73 -11.18
N VAL A 433 -11.45 3.64 -10.45
CA VAL A 433 -12.25 2.42 -10.61
C VAL A 433 -12.92 2.10 -9.28
N ASP A 434 -14.19 1.76 -9.29
CA ASP A 434 -14.92 1.36 -8.08
C ASP A 434 -14.89 -0.17 -7.83
N VAL A 435 -15.45 -0.58 -6.69
CA VAL A 435 -15.52 -1.98 -6.26
C VAL A 435 -16.24 -2.90 -7.24
N SER A 436 -17.14 -2.38 -8.10
CA SER A 436 -17.78 -3.16 -9.17
C SER A 436 -16.84 -3.43 -10.35
N GLY A 437 -15.72 -2.71 -10.42
CA GLY A 437 -14.78 -2.70 -11.55
C GLY A 437 -15.18 -1.70 -12.65
N ALA A 438 -16.13 -0.82 -12.37
CA ALA A 438 -16.52 0.24 -13.31
C ALA A 438 -15.53 1.41 -13.24
N VAL A 439 -15.07 1.86 -14.42
CA VAL A 439 -14.26 3.09 -14.54
C VAL A 439 -15.19 4.28 -14.35
N ARG A 440 -14.92 5.05 -13.28
CA ARG A 440 -15.72 6.21 -12.90
C ARG A 440 -15.19 7.50 -13.51
N PHE A 441 -13.89 7.57 -13.76
CA PHE A 441 -13.25 8.71 -14.40
C PHE A 441 -11.97 8.30 -15.11
N THR A 442 -11.60 9.03 -16.17
CA THR A 442 -10.32 8.90 -16.88
C THR A 442 -9.76 10.29 -17.19
N HIS A 443 -8.48 10.46 -16.94
CA HIS A 443 -7.76 11.68 -17.26
C HIS A 443 -6.38 11.35 -17.85
N THR A 444 -5.97 12.06 -18.91
CA THR A 444 -4.67 11.86 -19.55
C THR A 444 -3.88 13.17 -19.52
N ILE A 445 -2.62 13.06 -19.16
CA ILE A 445 -1.66 14.16 -19.07
C ILE A 445 -0.55 13.89 -20.07
N GLY A 446 -0.30 14.83 -21.00
CA GLY A 446 0.89 14.79 -21.86
C GLY A 446 2.15 15.14 -21.06
N PRO A 447 3.33 14.61 -21.43
CA PRO A 447 4.57 15.05 -20.82
C PRO A 447 4.86 16.49 -21.19
N GLU A 448 5.26 17.29 -20.20
CA GLU A 448 5.83 18.62 -20.49
C GLU A 448 7.20 18.40 -21.13
N ALA A 449 7.45 19.06 -22.26
CA ALA A 449 8.77 19.06 -22.88
C ALA A 449 9.71 19.89 -22.01
N GLY A 450 10.87 19.35 -21.65
CA GLY A 450 11.89 20.07 -20.90
C GLY A 450 12.20 21.42 -21.58
N ARG A 451 12.16 22.47 -20.80
CA ARG A 451 12.54 23.83 -21.23
C ARG A 451 14.05 23.98 -21.37
#